data_9d14f877f37b58fae9c84654f08a1a5a
#
_entry.id   9d14f877f37b58fae9c84654f08a1a5a
#
_cell.length_a   1.000
_cell.length_b   1.000
_cell.length_c   1.000
_cell.angle_alpha   90.00
_cell.angle_beta   90.00
_cell.angle_gamma   90.00
#
_symmetry.space_group_name_H-M   'P 1'
#
loop_
_entity.id
_entity.type
_entity.pdbx_description
1 polymer ?
#
loop_
_entity_poly.entity_id
_entity_poly.type
_entity_poly.pdbx_seq_one_letter_code
_entity_poly.pdbx_strand_id
1 'polypeptide(L)'
;MMKPLSAVLFFFLPLLSWAQYGNEWIDYSQKYYEIPIIETGVYRIDYTTLSNVLSETGDNLSSIDPRNLQLFGRDQELYIHVEGESDGSFNTTDYILFYAKKNDTWLDSSLFDDPSLIMNRNKSFTSDTIRYFLSWNNSITNRRIKVETDVDFSSYTAADFCWRTNEVSSSQEYFVGEQYEGLSRSRYESAEGWSAFRYGMGGSHSASLSTANAFYSSSAPSAYVEAVSGGA
;
A
#
# COMPACT_ATOMS: atom_id res chain seq x y z
N MET A 1 67.27 14.34 25.85
CA MET A 1 66.10 13.47 26.05
C MET A 1 64.93 14.13 25.41
N MET A 2 64.58 13.75 24.16
CA MET A 2 63.40 14.25 23.44
C MET A 2 62.23 13.33 23.75
N LYS A 3 61.11 13.90 24.26
CA LYS A 3 59.85 13.17 24.47
C LYS A 3 59.11 13.06 23.15
N PRO A 4 58.58 11.88 22.78
CA PRO A 4 57.77 11.77 21.58
C PRO A 4 56.40 12.40 21.83
N LEU A 5 56.03 13.30 20.92
CA LEU A 5 54.71 13.91 20.86
C LEU A 5 53.77 12.89 20.17
N SER A 6 52.89 12.24 20.96
CA SER A 6 51.87 11.33 20.42
C SER A 6 50.78 12.17 19.76
N ALA A 7 50.78 12.18 18.45
CA ALA A 7 49.67 12.73 17.66
C ALA A 7 48.48 11.75 17.70
N VAL A 8 47.42 12.10 18.43
CA VAL A 8 46.15 11.40 18.37
C VAL A 8 45.42 11.86 17.11
N LEU A 9 45.44 11.02 16.09
CA LEU A 9 44.67 11.22 14.84
C LEU A 9 43.22 10.88 15.12
N PHE A 10 42.36 11.90 15.35
CA PHE A 10 40.92 11.74 15.40
C PHE A 10 40.42 11.44 13.99
N PHE A 11 40.09 10.19 13.70
CA PHE A 11 39.39 9.79 12.51
C PHE A 11 37.91 10.25 12.65
N PHE A 12 37.57 11.41 12.09
CA PHE A 12 36.19 11.79 11.83
C PHE A 12 35.66 10.88 10.70
N LEU A 13 35.05 9.75 11.06
CA LEU A 13 34.19 9.02 10.17
C LEU A 13 32.93 9.87 10.00
N PRO A 14 32.62 10.36 8.80
CA PRO A 14 31.31 10.95 8.56
C PRO A 14 30.29 9.84 8.78
N LEU A 15 29.53 9.94 9.85
CA LEU A 15 28.29 9.17 9.99
C LEU A 15 27.37 9.67 8.89
N LEU A 16 27.36 8.99 7.75
CA LEU A 16 26.33 9.15 6.73
C LEU A 16 25.02 8.66 7.36
N SER A 17 24.36 9.54 8.10
CA SER A 17 22.98 9.32 8.49
C SER A 17 22.16 9.39 7.22
N TRP A 18 21.77 8.24 6.72
CA TRP A 18 20.75 8.14 5.67
C TRP A 18 19.43 8.44 6.34
N ALA A 19 19.04 9.71 6.33
CA ALA A 19 17.69 10.09 6.68
C ALA A 19 16.80 9.66 5.49
N GLN A 20 16.14 8.51 5.60
CA GLN A 20 15.14 8.07 4.64
C GLN A 20 13.86 8.88 4.92
N TYR A 21 13.42 9.64 3.91
CA TYR A 21 12.21 10.47 3.98
C TYR A 21 11.01 9.80 3.28
N GLY A 22 11.18 8.60 2.70
CA GLY A 22 10.15 7.90 1.94
C GLY A 22 9.91 8.47 0.54
N ASN A 23 10.80 9.33 0.05
CA ASN A 23 10.74 9.94 -1.27
C ASN A 23 11.94 9.59 -2.16
N GLU A 24 12.75 8.63 -1.76
CA GLU A 24 13.95 8.20 -2.48
C GLU A 24 13.64 7.56 -3.84
N TRP A 25 12.39 7.13 -4.04
CA TRP A 25 11.90 6.61 -5.32
C TRP A 25 11.67 7.70 -6.37
N ILE A 26 11.65 8.99 -5.98
CA ILE A 26 11.36 10.11 -6.87
C ILE A 26 12.62 10.50 -7.64
N ASP A 27 12.55 10.40 -8.98
CA ASP A 27 13.50 11.02 -9.88
C ASP A 27 12.97 12.38 -10.33
N TYR A 28 13.55 13.46 -9.82
CA TYR A 28 13.10 14.83 -10.09
C TYR A 28 13.29 15.27 -11.56
N SER A 29 13.92 14.45 -12.40
CA SER A 29 14.03 14.68 -13.84
C SER A 29 12.85 14.11 -14.64
N GLN A 30 12.01 13.29 -13.99
CA GLN A 30 10.83 12.66 -14.61
C GLN A 30 9.55 13.45 -14.31
N LYS A 31 8.55 13.28 -15.18
CA LYS A 31 7.17 13.68 -14.91
C LYS A 31 6.41 12.51 -14.28
N TYR A 32 5.49 12.84 -13.39
CA TYR A 32 4.64 11.87 -12.71
C TYR A 32 3.17 12.22 -12.88
N TYR A 33 2.37 11.25 -13.29
CA TYR A 33 0.93 11.36 -13.44
C TYR A 33 0.26 10.68 -12.27
N GLU A 34 -0.48 11.45 -11.50
CA GLU A 34 -1.13 11.01 -10.28
C GLU A 34 -2.37 10.19 -10.58
N ILE A 35 -2.52 9.05 -9.88
CA ILE A 35 -3.66 8.16 -9.95
C ILE A 35 -4.23 8.03 -8.53
N PRO A 36 -5.39 8.64 -8.23
CA PRO A 36 -6.04 8.49 -6.93
C PRO A 36 -6.66 7.10 -6.81
N ILE A 37 -6.34 6.39 -5.72
CA ILE A 37 -6.84 5.06 -5.41
C ILE A 37 -7.67 5.12 -4.14
N ILE A 38 -8.95 4.76 -4.23
CA ILE A 38 -9.91 4.76 -3.12
C ILE A 38 -10.34 3.35 -2.70
N GLU A 39 -10.12 2.36 -3.54
CA GLU A 39 -10.44 0.96 -3.27
C GLU A 39 -9.25 0.06 -3.56
N THR A 40 -9.17 -1.06 -2.86
CA THR A 40 -8.15 -2.08 -3.13
C THR A 40 -8.63 -2.97 -4.28
N GLY A 41 -7.80 -3.13 -5.31
CA GLY A 41 -8.16 -3.97 -6.44
C GLY A 41 -7.17 -3.93 -7.60
N VAL A 42 -7.58 -4.56 -8.69
CA VAL A 42 -6.87 -4.50 -9.98
C VAL A 42 -7.44 -3.35 -10.79
N TYR A 43 -6.56 -2.50 -11.25
CA TYR A 43 -6.89 -1.34 -12.07
C TYR A 43 -6.42 -1.53 -13.50
N ARG A 44 -7.17 -0.98 -14.43
CA ARG A 44 -6.85 -0.93 -15.84
C ARG A 44 -6.84 0.51 -16.34
N ILE A 45 -5.78 0.87 -17.04
CA ILE A 45 -5.67 2.13 -17.78
C ILE A 45 -5.60 1.77 -19.26
N ASP A 46 -6.60 2.13 -20.03
CA ASP A 46 -6.63 1.92 -21.45
C ASP A 46 -6.00 3.07 -22.24
N TYR A 47 -5.79 2.83 -23.54
CA TYR A 47 -5.24 3.82 -24.46
C TYR A 47 -5.96 5.16 -24.41
N THR A 48 -7.30 5.15 -24.44
CA THR A 48 -8.09 6.38 -24.50
C THR A 48 -7.89 7.23 -23.25
N THR A 49 -7.96 6.61 -22.09
CA THR A 49 -7.73 7.28 -20.79
C THR A 49 -6.33 7.90 -20.74
N LEU A 50 -5.32 7.11 -21.07
CA LEU A 50 -3.93 7.57 -20.99
C LEU A 50 -3.64 8.67 -22.02
N SER A 51 -4.11 8.52 -23.25
CA SER A 51 -3.93 9.50 -24.32
C SER A 51 -4.59 10.85 -23.99
N ASN A 52 -5.78 10.83 -23.41
CA ASN A 52 -6.46 12.06 -23.00
C ASN A 52 -5.69 12.81 -21.92
N VAL A 53 -5.31 12.13 -20.84
CA VAL A 53 -4.56 12.74 -19.73
C VAL A 53 -3.23 13.32 -20.20
N LEU A 54 -2.48 12.57 -21.03
CA LEU A 54 -1.20 13.05 -21.56
C LEU A 54 -1.37 14.27 -22.45
N SER A 55 -2.40 14.31 -23.30
CA SER A 55 -2.67 15.44 -24.20
C SER A 55 -3.01 16.74 -23.43
N GLU A 56 -3.71 16.64 -22.30
CA GLU A 56 -4.03 17.78 -21.43
C GLU A 56 -2.77 18.43 -20.84
N THR A 57 -1.72 17.66 -20.64
CA THR A 57 -0.44 18.13 -20.09
C THR A 57 0.61 18.46 -21.16
N GLY A 58 0.24 18.33 -22.43
CA GLY A 58 1.12 18.61 -23.57
C GLY A 58 2.10 17.47 -23.91
N ASP A 59 1.91 16.30 -23.34
CA ASP A 59 2.66 15.11 -23.71
C ASP A 59 1.90 14.28 -24.78
N ASN A 60 2.64 13.47 -25.51
CA ASN A 60 2.05 12.65 -26.56
C ASN A 60 2.36 11.18 -26.33
N LEU A 61 1.31 10.37 -26.19
CA LEU A 61 1.42 8.94 -25.95
C LEU A 61 2.23 8.23 -27.05
N SER A 62 2.14 8.68 -28.31
CA SER A 62 2.91 8.10 -29.41
C SER A 62 4.43 8.30 -29.31
N SER A 63 4.88 9.20 -28.45
CA SER A 63 6.32 9.42 -28.19
C SER A 63 6.87 8.58 -27.03
N ILE A 64 6.02 7.82 -26.35
CA ILE A 64 6.37 7.03 -25.18
C ILE A 64 6.45 5.56 -25.59
N ASP A 65 7.62 4.97 -25.42
CA ASP A 65 7.77 3.53 -25.53
C ASP A 65 7.13 2.85 -24.32
N PRO A 66 6.08 2.01 -24.50
CA PRO A 66 5.38 1.39 -23.37
C PRO A 66 6.27 0.52 -22.47
N ARG A 67 7.39 0.02 -22.99
CA ARG A 67 8.39 -0.73 -22.21
C ARG A 67 9.09 0.13 -21.16
N ASN A 68 9.07 1.44 -21.35
CA ASN A 68 9.66 2.42 -20.42
C ASN A 68 8.74 2.83 -19.28
N LEU A 69 7.45 2.43 -19.34
CA LEU A 69 6.46 2.77 -18.30
C LEU A 69 6.81 2.18 -16.95
N GLN A 70 6.63 3.00 -15.92
CA GLN A 70 6.81 2.68 -14.51
C GLN A 70 5.59 3.14 -13.72
N LEU A 71 5.23 2.40 -12.70
CA LEU A 71 4.21 2.79 -11.74
C LEU A 71 4.80 2.75 -10.33
N PHE A 72 4.63 3.83 -9.59
CA PHE A 72 5.08 3.96 -8.21
C PHE A 72 3.88 4.05 -7.26
N GLY A 73 4.00 3.43 -6.10
CA GLY A 73 3.03 3.53 -5.03
C GLY A 73 3.63 2.98 -3.75
N ARG A 74 3.28 3.58 -2.63
CA ARG A 74 3.81 3.17 -1.31
C ARG A 74 5.34 3.11 -1.31
N ASP A 75 5.97 4.19 -1.80
CA ASP A 75 7.42 4.43 -1.82
C ASP A 75 8.24 3.43 -2.65
N GLN A 76 7.63 2.73 -3.59
CA GLN A 76 8.33 1.77 -4.44
C GLN A 76 7.73 1.69 -5.85
N GLU A 77 8.56 1.24 -6.80
CA GLU A 77 8.09 0.83 -8.10
C GLU A 77 7.29 -0.48 -7.99
N LEU A 78 6.14 -0.53 -8.66
CA LEU A 78 5.24 -1.66 -8.67
C LEU A 78 5.43 -2.53 -9.93
N TYR A 79 5.06 -3.80 -9.82
CA TYR A 79 4.93 -4.66 -10.98
C TYR A 79 3.64 -4.33 -11.73
N ILE A 80 3.77 -4.05 -13.03
CA ILE A 80 2.64 -3.77 -13.93
C ILE A 80 2.65 -4.77 -15.09
N HIS A 81 1.48 -5.01 -15.68
CA HIS A 81 1.37 -5.67 -16.98
C HIS A 81 1.02 -4.61 -18.01
N VAL A 82 1.76 -4.59 -19.11
CA VAL A 82 1.49 -3.69 -20.24
C VAL A 82 1.21 -4.56 -21.46
N GLU A 83 -0.06 -4.61 -21.84
CA GLU A 83 -0.47 -5.34 -23.05
C GLU A 83 0.02 -4.62 -24.29
N GLY A 84 0.55 -5.37 -25.26
CA GLY A 84 1.01 -4.86 -26.53
C GLY A 84 2.42 -4.23 -26.53
N GLU A 85 3.11 -4.11 -25.38
CA GLU A 85 4.37 -3.37 -25.27
C GLU A 85 5.51 -3.87 -26.16
N SER A 86 5.42 -5.09 -26.72
CA SER A 86 6.51 -5.75 -27.43
C SER A 86 6.95 -5.05 -28.72
N ASP A 87 6.04 -4.32 -29.38
CA ASP A 87 6.31 -3.57 -30.61
C ASP A 87 6.85 -2.16 -30.36
N GLY A 88 6.91 -1.72 -29.07
CA GLY A 88 7.42 -0.41 -28.68
C GLY A 88 6.44 0.74 -28.92
N SER A 89 5.17 0.44 -29.18
CA SER A 89 4.11 1.41 -29.42
C SER A 89 2.90 1.11 -28.54
N PHE A 90 2.29 2.14 -27.94
CA PHE A 90 1.05 1.96 -27.19
C PHE A 90 -0.14 2.21 -28.10
N ASN A 91 -0.79 1.13 -28.53
CA ASN A 91 -1.86 1.12 -29.53
C ASN A 91 -3.24 1.18 -28.90
N THR A 92 -4.30 1.40 -29.70
CA THR A 92 -5.68 1.58 -29.21
C THR A 92 -6.26 0.36 -28.47
N THR A 93 -5.67 -0.81 -28.66
CA THR A 93 -6.05 -2.06 -27.98
C THR A 93 -5.27 -2.32 -26.71
N ASP A 94 -4.20 -1.56 -26.49
CA ASP A 94 -3.27 -1.79 -25.40
C ASP A 94 -3.77 -1.17 -24.08
N TYR A 95 -3.28 -1.70 -22.99
CA TYR A 95 -3.66 -1.25 -21.66
C TYR A 95 -2.58 -1.59 -20.62
N ILE A 96 -2.67 -0.90 -19.51
CA ILE A 96 -1.86 -1.17 -18.32
C ILE A 96 -2.75 -1.82 -17.28
N LEU A 97 -2.31 -2.94 -16.67
CA LEU A 97 -2.92 -3.53 -15.48
C LEU A 97 -1.96 -3.45 -14.30
N PHE A 98 -2.50 -3.12 -13.15
CA PHE A 98 -1.75 -3.12 -11.90
C PHE A 98 -2.68 -3.39 -10.71
N TYR A 99 -2.10 -3.89 -9.63
CA TYR A 99 -2.79 -4.04 -8.35
C TYR A 99 -2.44 -2.86 -7.45
N ALA A 100 -3.47 -2.22 -6.92
CA ALA A 100 -3.30 -1.12 -5.97
C ALA A 100 -4.11 -1.36 -4.70
N LYS A 101 -3.60 -0.89 -3.58
CA LYS A 101 -4.27 -0.85 -2.29
C LYS A 101 -4.71 0.56 -1.98
N LYS A 102 -5.92 0.71 -1.45
CA LYS A 102 -6.40 1.98 -0.88
C LYS A 102 -5.52 2.42 0.30
N ASN A 103 -5.80 3.58 0.85
CA ASN A 103 -5.19 3.97 2.11
C ASN A 103 -5.79 3.14 3.26
N ASP A 104 -5.07 2.09 3.65
CA ASP A 104 -5.35 1.17 4.74
C ASP A 104 -4.55 1.56 5.99
N THR A 105 -4.53 2.86 6.32
CA THR A 105 -3.70 3.47 7.39
C THR A 105 -2.19 3.39 7.15
N TRP A 106 -1.75 3.00 5.96
CA TRP A 106 -0.32 2.94 5.64
C TRP A 106 0.38 4.30 5.84
N LEU A 107 -0.26 5.40 5.39
CA LEU A 107 0.25 6.76 5.59
C LEU A 107 0.20 7.18 7.07
N ASP A 108 -0.76 6.65 7.83
CA ASP A 108 -0.96 7.01 9.24
C ASP A 108 -0.01 6.27 10.18
N SER A 109 0.64 5.20 9.70
CA SER A 109 1.53 4.37 10.51
C SER A 109 2.67 5.17 11.16
N SER A 110 3.14 6.22 10.50
CA SER A 110 4.18 7.11 11.02
C SER A 110 3.72 8.05 12.13
N LEU A 111 2.41 8.16 12.37
CA LEU A 111 1.83 8.99 13.42
C LEU A 111 1.92 8.33 14.79
N PHE A 112 2.07 7.01 14.84
CA PHE A 112 2.19 6.22 16.05
C PHE A 112 3.65 5.88 16.34
N ASP A 113 4.04 5.91 17.61
CA ASP A 113 5.34 5.38 18.03
C ASP A 113 5.41 3.85 17.79
N ASP A 114 4.27 3.17 17.91
CA ASP A 114 4.09 1.76 17.58
C ASP A 114 2.89 1.59 16.64
N PRO A 115 3.09 1.33 15.35
CA PRO A 115 1.99 1.14 14.39
C PRO A 115 1.07 -0.04 14.69
N SER A 116 1.48 -0.97 15.56
CA SER A 116 0.62 -2.08 15.99
C SER A 116 -0.57 -1.62 16.84
N LEU A 117 -0.48 -0.41 17.40
CA LEU A 117 -1.54 0.21 18.21
C LEU A 117 -2.70 0.77 17.38
N ILE A 118 -2.57 0.87 16.06
CA ILE A 118 -3.66 1.29 15.18
C ILE A 118 -4.79 0.28 15.27
N MET A 119 -5.90 0.71 15.87
CA MET A 119 -7.05 -0.16 16.13
C MET A 119 -7.78 -0.55 14.84
N ASN A 120 -8.09 0.41 13.98
CA ASN A 120 -8.78 0.19 12.72
C ASN A 120 -7.83 0.43 11.56
N ARG A 121 -7.29 -0.66 10.99
CA ARG A 121 -6.35 -0.61 9.87
C ARG A 121 -7.02 -0.40 8.51
N ASN A 122 -8.34 -0.28 8.46
CA ASN A 122 -9.08 -0.11 7.20
C ASN A 122 -9.55 1.31 6.96
N LYS A 123 -9.45 2.18 7.96
CA LYS A 123 -9.90 3.56 7.91
C LYS A 123 -8.80 4.51 8.35
N SER A 124 -8.27 5.25 7.40
CA SER A 124 -7.30 6.31 7.67
C SER A 124 -7.90 7.45 8.50
N PHE A 125 -7.06 8.11 9.27
CA PHE A 125 -7.43 9.31 10.05
C PHE A 125 -7.72 10.51 9.16
N THR A 126 -7.07 10.58 8.00
CA THR A 126 -7.06 11.79 7.16
C THR A 126 -7.75 11.61 5.83
N SER A 127 -7.53 10.51 5.12
CA SER A 127 -8.07 10.31 3.78
C SER A 127 -8.17 8.84 3.42
N ASP A 128 -9.26 8.44 2.77
CA ASP A 128 -9.42 7.10 2.19
C ASP A 128 -8.61 6.95 0.89
N THR A 129 -8.11 8.05 0.35
CA THR A 129 -7.40 8.09 -0.92
C THR A 129 -5.90 8.04 -0.71
N ILE A 130 -5.25 7.14 -1.42
CA ILE A 130 -3.79 7.12 -1.59
C ILE A 130 -3.45 7.41 -3.06
N ARG A 131 -2.29 7.97 -3.30
CA ARG A 131 -1.86 8.34 -4.64
C ARG A 131 -0.80 7.39 -5.14
N TYR A 132 -0.98 6.95 -6.38
CA TYR A 132 -0.03 6.20 -7.18
C TYR A 132 0.43 7.10 -8.31
N PHE A 133 1.59 6.81 -8.89
CA PHE A 133 2.22 7.71 -9.84
C PHE A 133 2.73 6.95 -11.05
N LEU A 134 2.14 7.22 -12.21
CA LEU A 134 2.62 6.71 -13.49
C LEU A 134 3.70 7.62 -14.03
N SER A 135 4.77 7.03 -14.52
CA SER A 135 5.90 7.73 -15.15
C SER A 135 6.52 6.85 -16.23
N TRP A 136 7.56 7.33 -16.87
CA TRP A 136 8.40 6.55 -17.78
C TRP A 136 9.85 7.05 -17.73
N ASN A 137 10.75 6.16 -18.04
CA ASN A 137 12.19 6.42 -18.12
C ASN A 137 12.74 6.01 -19.48
N ASN A 138 14.07 5.86 -19.60
CA ASN A 138 14.72 5.37 -20.80
C ASN A 138 15.16 3.89 -20.69
N SER A 139 14.57 3.13 -19.79
CA SER A 139 14.90 1.72 -19.55
C SER A 139 13.74 0.81 -19.92
N ILE A 140 14.06 -0.33 -20.52
CA ILE A 140 13.11 -1.41 -20.81
C ILE A 140 13.16 -2.53 -19.74
N THR A 141 13.89 -2.33 -18.66
CA THR A 141 14.04 -3.31 -17.58
C THR A 141 13.17 -2.99 -16.35
N ASN A 142 12.13 -2.18 -16.55
CA ASN A 142 11.17 -1.81 -15.52
C ASN A 142 10.37 -3.03 -15.00
N ARG A 143 9.78 -2.90 -13.84
CA ARG A 143 9.07 -4.03 -13.19
C ARG A 143 7.85 -4.46 -13.99
N ARG A 144 7.78 -5.76 -14.32
CA ARG A 144 6.66 -6.36 -15.06
C ARG A 144 6.10 -7.57 -14.31
N ILE A 145 4.79 -7.70 -14.33
CA ILE A 145 4.10 -8.91 -13.86
C ILE A 145 4.50 -10.05 -14.80
N LYS A 146 4.99 -11.13 -14.22
CA LYS A 146 5.28 -12.35 -14.99
C LYS A 146 3.96 -12.97 -15.43
N VAL A 147 3.81 -13.19 -16.73
CA VAL A 147 2.68 -13.93 -17.29
C VAL A 147 3.01 -15.42 -17.21
N GLU A 148 2.12 -16.20 -16.58
CA GLU A 148 2.21 -17.65 -16.59
C GLU A 148 1.55 -18.19 -17.86
N THR A 149 2.29 -18.98 -18.61
CA THR A 149 1.83 -19.55 -19.89
C THR A 149 1.43 -21.02 -19.77
N ASP A 150 1.80 -21.69 -18.66
CA ASP A 150 1.32 -23.04 -18.37
C ASP A 150 -0.08 -22.97 -17.81
N VAL A 151 -1.05 -23.36 -18.62
CA VAL A 151 -2.49 -23.41 -18.27
C VAL A 151 -2.97 -24.84 -18.12
N ASP A 152 -2.08 -25.84 -18.22
CA ASP A 152 -2.42 -27.25 -17.98
C ASP A 152 -2.23 -27.60 -16.51
N PHE A 153 -3.32 -27.59 -15.77
CA PHE A 153 -3.36 -27.95 -14.35
C PHE A 153 -3.70 -29.42 -14.09
N SER A 154 -3.79 -30.26 -15.14
CA SER A 154 -4.21 -31.67 -15.02
C SER A 154 -3.27 -32.54 -14.16
N SER A 155 -2.00 -32.13 -14.07
CA SER A 155 -0.99 -32.83 -13.25
C SER A 155 -0.98 -32.41 -11.78
N TYR A 156 -1.75 -31.37 -11.41
CA TYR A 156 -1.78 -30.85 -10.04
C TYR A 156 -2.98 -31.42 -9.28
N THR A 157 -2.74 -31.87 -8.07
CA THR A 157 -3.83 -32.26 -7.17
C THR A 157 -4.53 -31.00 -6.68
N ALA A 158 -5.85 -30.92 -6.87
CA ALA A 158 -6.63 -29.81 -6.35
C ALA A 158 -6.54 -29.77 -4.82
N ALA A 159 -6.37 -28.57 -4.27
CA ALA A 159 -6.43 -28.39 -2.83
C ALA A 159 -7.88 -28.55 -2.34
N ASP A 160 -8.06 -29.23 -1.22
CA ASP A 160 -9.39 -29.45 -0.63
C ASP A 160 -10.05 -28.16 -0.17
N PHE A 161 -9.26 -27.17 0.22
CA PHE A 161 -9.73 -25.87 0.69
C PHE A 161 -8.70 -24.77 0.42
N CYS A 162 -9.16 -23.53 0.51
CA CYS A 162 -8.30 -22.34 0.56
C CYS A 162 -8.66 -21.49 1.77
N TRP A 163 -7.67 -20.76 2.30
CA TRP A 163 -7.90 -19.77 3.34
C TRP A 163 -8.60 -18.54 2.75
N ARG A 164 -9.61 -18.07 3.46
CA ARG A 164 -10.30 -16.82 3.15
C ARG A 164 -10.39 -15.97 4.41
N THR A 165 -9.99 -14.73 4.32
CA THR A 165 -10.21 -13.73 5.36
C THR A 165 -11.48 -12.96 5.05
N ASN A 166 -12.40 -12.91 6.00
CA ASN A 166 -13.56 -12.03 5.99
C ASN A 166 -13.39 -11.04 7.14
N GLU A 167 -13.65 -9.79 6.88
CA GLU A 167 -13.46 -8.72 7.84
C GLU A 167 -14.72 -7.86 7.93
N VAL A 168 -15.03 -7.41 9.13
CA VAL A 168 -16.00 -6.35 9.39
C VAL A 168 -15.30 -5.27 10.18
N SER A 169 -15.22 -4.09 9.57
CA SER A 169 -14.63 -2.91 10.18
C SER A 169 -15.72 -1.85 10.40
N SER A 170 -15.65 -1.15 11.50
CA SER A 170 -16.58 -0.07 11.84
C SER A 170 -15.84 1.26 11.96
N SER A 171 -16.46 2.33 11.42
CA SER A 171 -15.90 3.69 11.43
C SER A 171 -16.98 4.73 11.76
N GLN A 172 -17.82 4.41 12.76
CA GLN A 172 -18.98 5.22 13.13
C GLN A 172 -18.61 6.36 14.08
N GLU A 173 -17.59 6.16 14.91
CA GLU A 173 -17.12 7.12 15.89
C GLU A 173 -15.60 7.21 15.87
N TYR A 174 -15.08 8.43 16.00
CA TYR A 174 -13.66 8.66 16.21
C TYR A 174 -13.37 8.80 17.71
N PHE A 175 -12.51 7.94 18.22
CA PHE A 175 -12.00 8.02 19.57
C PHE A 175 -10.69 8.81 19.58
N VAL A 176 -10.65 9.88 20.37
CA VAL A 176 -9.53 10.83 20.41
C VAL A 176 -8.40 10.43 21.38
N GLY A 177 -8.40 9.20 21.84
CA GLY A 177 -7.46 8.75 22.86
C GLY A 177 -7.88 9.19 24.27
N GLU A 178 -6.99 8.98 25.21
CA GLU A 178 -7.18 9.38 26.61
C GLU A 178 -7.05 10.90 26.75
N GLN A 179 -7.99 11.51 27.48
CA GLN A 179 -7.99 12.95 27.71
C GLN A 179 -7.82 13.24 29.20
N TYR A 180 -6.95 14.18 29.53
CA TYR A 180 -6.83 14.75 30.85
C TYR A 180 -7.30 16.21 30.83
N GLU A 181 -8.29 16.55 31.60
CA GLU A 181 -8.93 17.89 31.66
C GLU A 181 -9.35 18.42 30.25
N GLY A 182 -9.78 17.51 29.35
CA GLY A 182 -10.19 17.85 27.99
C GLY A 182 -9.05 18.06 27.00
N LEU A 183 -7.82 17.77 27.39
CA LEU A 183 -6.65 17.82 26.54
C LEU A 183 -6.22 16.40 26.18
N SER A 184 -6.11 16.12 24.88
CA SER A 184 -5.51 14.88 24.35
C SER A 184 -3.99 14.96 24.43
N ARG A 185 -3.34 13.80 24.44
CA ARG A 185 -1.88 13.75 24.30
C ARG A 185 -1.48 14.24 22.90
N SER A 186 -0.24 14.70 22.80
CA SER A 186 0.32 15.19 21.50
C SER A 186 0.70 14.08 20.54
N ARG A 187 0.67 12.83 20.99
CA ARG A 187 0.99 11.63 20.21
C ARG A 187 -0.22 10.71 20.15
N TYR A 188 -0.33 9.97 19.05
CA TYR A 188 -1.39 8.98 18.89
C TYR A 188 -1.16 7.80 19.84
N GLU A 189 -2.25 7.37 20.47
CA GLU A 189 -2.24 6.34 21.50
C GLU A 189 -2.93 5.06 21.04
N SER A 190 -2.78 4.03 21.88
CA SER A 190 -3.55 2.80 21.73
C SER A 190 -5.05 3.10 21.76
N ALA A 191 -5.80 2.44 20.89
CA ALA A 191 -7.23 2.58 20.70
C ALA A 191 -7.70 3.94 20.13
N GLU A 192 -6.83 4.91 19.90
CA GLU A 192 -7.18 6.12 19.19
C GLU A 192 -7.51 5.79 17.72
N GLY A 193 -8.56 6.41 17.18
CA GLY A 193 -8.95 6.22 15.80
C GLY A 193 -10.44 5.92 15.59
N TRP A 194 -10.77 5.49 14.38
CA TRP A 194 -12.12 5.15 13.98
C TRP A 194 -12.56 3.79 14.51
N SER A 195 -13.74 3.72 15.12
CA SER A 195 -14.30 2.52 15.70
C SER A 195 -15.83 2.43 15.55
N ALA A 196 -16.43 1.39 16.11
CA ALA A 196 -17.85 1.36 16.41
C ALA A 196 -18.21 2.37 17.50
N PHE A 197 -19.50 2.60 17.72
CA PHE A 197 -19.96 3.41 18.85
C PHE A 197 -19.44 2.85 20.19
N ARG A 198 -19.17 3.76 21.10
CA ARG A 198 -18.80 3.40 22.48
C ARG A 198 -19.95 2.69 23.17
N TYR A 199 -19.60 1.73 23.99
CA TYR A 199 -20.52 1.02 24.84
C TYR A 199 -20.16 1.29 26.30
N GLY A 200 -21.17 1.63 27.10
CA GLY A 200 -20.99 1.70 28.53
C GLY A 200 -20.78 0.32 29.17
N MET A 201 -20.42 0.30 30.44
CA MET A 201 -20.23 -0.94 31.21
C MET A 201 -21.47 -1.83 31.09
N GLY A 202 -21.30 -3.09 30.71
CA GLY A 202 -22.39 -4.04 30.47
C GLY A 202 -23.04 -3.96 29.09
N GLY A 203 -22.62 -3.03 28.24
CA GLY A 203 -23.04 -2.99 26.82
C GLY A 203 -22.42 -4.10 26.00
N SER A 204 -23.02 -4.38 24.85
CA SER A 204 -22.52 -5.37 23.90
C SER A 204 -22.60 -4.86 22.46
N HIS A 205 -21.68 -5.30 21.63
CA HIS A 205 -21.72 -5.11 20.19
C HIS A 205 -21.70 -6.47 19.48
N SER A 206 -22.44 -6.54 18.39
CA SER A 206 -22.49 -7.74 17.57
C SER A 206 -22.07 -7.40 16.13
N ALA A 207 -21.18 -8.20 15.59
CA ALA A 207 -20.82 -8.14 14.18
C ALA A 207 -21.05 -9.51 13.54
N SER A 208 -21.50 -9.53 12.29
CA SER A 208 -21.74 -10.76 11.55
C SER A 208 -20.68 -10.93 10.47
N LEU A 209 -19.99 -12.06 10.48
CA LEU A 209 -19.06 -12.47 9.45
C LEU A 209 -19.69 -13.56 8.59
N SER A 210 -19.57 -13.44 7.28
CA SER A 210 -20.03 -14.47 6.35
C SER A 210 -19.10 -15.68 6.40
N THR A 211 -19.67 -16.87 6.61
CA THR A 211 -18.96 -18.16 6.54
C THR A 211 -19.45 -18.99 5.34
N ALA A 212 -19.98 -18.33 4.29
CA ALA A 212 -20.42 -19.02 3.09
C ALA A 212 -19.29 -19.85 2.48
N ASN A 213 -19.62 -21.08 2.05
CA ASN A 213 -18.68 -22.04 1.48
C ASN A 213 -17.56 -22.48 2.45
N ALA A 214 -17.83 -22.49 3.75
CA ALA A 214 -16.89 -23.05 4.71
C ALA A 214 -16.61 -24.55 4.42
N PHE A 215 -15.35 -24.93 4.49
CA PHE A 215 -14.95 -26.34 4.34
C PHE A 215 -15.18 -27.09 5.64
N TYR A 216 -16.03 -28.10 5.59
CA TYR A 216 -16.38 -28.95 6.74
C TYR A 216 -15.80 -30.35 6.53
N SER A 217 -14.78 -30.70 7.28
CA SER A 217 -14.16 -32.01 7.29
C SER A 217 -13.56 -32.30 8.66
N SER A 218 -13.43 -33.57 9.03
CA SER A 218 -12.69 -33.95 10.25
C SER A 218 -11.20 -33.55 10.18
N SER A 219 -10.67 -33.36 8.99
CA SER A 219 -9.30 -32.88 8.73
C SER A 219 -9.21 -31.36 8.52
N ALA A 220 -10.34 -30.66 8.60
CA ALA A 220 -10.32 -29.18 8.42
C ALA A 220 -9.46 -28.50 9.49
N PRO A 221 -8.63 -27.53 9.12
CA PRO A 221 -7.93 -26.73 10.10
C PRO A 221 -8.91 -25.86 10.90
N SER A 222 -8.51 -25.47 12.11
CA SER A 222 -9.31 -24.58 12.94
C SER A 222 -9.47 -23.20 12.30
N ALA A 223 -10.68 -22.66 12.32
CA ALA A 223 -10.91 -21.27 11.98
C ALA A 223 -10.37 -20.35 13.08
N TYR A 224 -9.85 -19.19 12.67
CA TYR A 224 -9.41 -18.15 13.60
C TYR A 224 -10.37 -16.98 13.55
N VAL A 225 -10.68 -16.44 14.71
CA VAL A 225 -11.43 -15.18 14.85
C VAL A 225 -10.55 -14.24 15.65
N GLU A 226 -10.30 -13.08 15.07
CA GLU A 226 -9.62 -11.97 15.73
C GLU A 226 -10.61 -10.83 15.93
N ALA A 227 -10.63 -10.26 17.12
CA ALA A 227 -11.43 -9.08 17.43
C ALA A 227 -10.50 -8.03 18.06
N VAL A 228 -10.53 -6.83 17.51
CA VAL A 228 -9.80 -5.69 18.05
C VAL A 228 -10.80 -4.76 18.71
N SER A 229 -10.59 -4.45 19.98
CA SER A 229 -11.41 -3.52 20.75
C SER A 229 -10.50 -2.61 21.59
N GLY A 230 -10.85 -1.34 21.67
CA GLY A 230 -10.23 -0.40 22.57
C GLY A 230 -11.05 -0.29 23.85
N GLY A 231 -10.38 -0.18 25.00
CA GLY A 231 -10.98 0.15 26.28
C GLY A 231 -10.46 1.51 26.75
N ALA A 232 -11.33 2.34 27.31
CA ALA A 232 -10.97 3.58 27.98
C ALA A 232 -11.14 3.40 29.51
#